data_17bf67517198f80aa1bc9f05fe299d81
#
_entry.id   17bf67517198f80aa1bc9f05fe299d81
#
_cell.length_a   1.000
_cell.length_b   1.000
_cell.length_c   1.000
_cell.angle_alpha   90.00
_cell.angle_beta   90.00
_cell.angle_gamma   90.00
#
_symmetry.space_group_name_H-M   'P 1'
#
loop_
_entity.id
_entity.type
_entity.pdbx_description
1 polymer ?
#
loop_
_entity_poly.entity_id
_entity_poly.type
_entity_poly.pdbx_seq_one_letter_code
_entity_poly.pdbx_strand_id
1 'polypeptide(L)'
;MKHSQTAVLERGEKFDSKFFTEPYEAPWASEARFFVQRLEGSGDGPVELVTQISPDGLTWCDAENIETITMTGALVSWPVSDFGMWLRLRGEVSGSPVRLRVYFACKE
;
A
#
# COMPACT_ATOMS: atom_id res chain seq x y z
N MET A 1 15.27 22.09 -7.39
CA MET A 1 15.49 20.76 -6.77
C MET A 1 14.16 20.04 -6.66
N LYS A 2 14.11 18.80 -7.14
CA LYS A 2 12.88 18.00 -7.03
C LYS A 2 12.76 17.40 -5.63
N HIS A 3 11.56 17.38 -5.13
CA HIS A 3 11.25 16.84 -3.82
C HIS A 3 10.93 15.34 -3.92
N SER A 4 11.43 14.55 -2.98
CA SER A 4 11.08 13.13 -2.84
C SER A 4 10.91 12.78 -1.38
N GLN A 5 10.06 11.80 -1.12
CA GLN A 5 9.76 11.39 0.26
C GLN A 5 9.36 9.91 0.29
N THR A 6 9.80 9.22 1.34
CA THR A 6 9.35 7.87 1.63
C THR A 6 8.66 7.87 2.98
N ALA A 7 7.40 7.47 3.00
CA ALA A 7 6.62 7.35 4.22
C ALA A 7 6.47 5.89 4.60
N VAL A 8 6.40 5.61 5.89
CA VAL A 8 6.11 4.27 6.40
C VAL A 8 4.66 4.28 6.87
N LEU A 9 3.77 3.66 6.08
CA LEU A 9 2.36 3.65 6.39
C LEU A 9 2.01 2.60 7.46
N GLU A 10 2.71 1.46 7.44
CA GLU A 10 2.57 0.41 8.44
C GLU A 10 3.96 -0.04 8.86
N ARG A 11 4.18 -0.21 10.16
CA ARG A 11 5.51 -0.45 10.72
C ARG A 11 5.76 -1.89 11.18
N GLY A 12 4.91 -2.81 10.81
CA GLY A 12 5.02 -4.20 11.23
C GLY A 12 3.78 -4.65 11.97
N GLU A 13 2.65 -4.03 11.69
CA GLU A 13 1.36 -4.42 12.23
C GLU A 13 1.00 -5.82 11.80
N LYS A 14 0.28 -6.51 12.67
CA LYS A 14 -0.19 -7.88 12.41
C LYS A 14 -1.60 -7.82 11.84
N PHE A 15 -1.79 -8.48 10.70
CA PHE A 15 -3.09 -8.53 10.03
C PHE A 15 -3.52 -9.99 9.85
N ASP A 16 -4.79 -10.28 10.08
CA ASP A 16 -5.33 -11.64 9.98
C ASP A 16 -6.56 -11.76 9.07
N SER A 17 -7.03 -10.65 8.55
CA SER A 17 -8.22 -10.62 7.70
C SER A 17 -8.12 -9.41 6.76
N LYS A 18 -9.24 -8.77 6.49
CA LYS A 18 -9.28 -7.54 5.68
C LYS A 18 -8.74 -6.37 6.49
N PHE A 19 -7.91 -5.55 5.87
CA PHE A 19 -7.34 -4.37 6.53
C PHE A 19 -7.17 -3.22 5.56
N PHE A 20 -6.97 -2.02 6.11
CA PHE A 20 -6.62 -0.82 5.36
C PHE A 20 -5.37 -0.22 5.98
N THR A 21 -4.44 0.25 5.14
CA THR A 21 -3.26 0.96 5.65
C THR A 21 -3.64 2.38 6.07
N GLU A 22 -2.75 3.03 6.81
CA GLU A 22 -2.88 4.46 7.07
C GLU A 22 -2.87 5.20 5.72
N PRO A 23 -3.73 6.21 5.55
CA PRO A 23 -3.77 6.98 4.31
C PRO A 23 -2.64 7.98 4.22
N TYR A 24 -2.26 8.33 2.99
CA TYR A 24 -1.22 9.33 2.74
C TYR A 24 -1.69 10.33 1.71
N GLU A 25 -1.53 11.61 2.01
CA GLU A 25 -1.88 12.69 1.10
C GLU A 25 -0.63 13.16 0.35
N ALA A 26 -0.65 13.07 -0.98
CA ALA A 26 0.49 13.44 -1.80
C ALA A 26 0.08 14.16 -3.09
N PRO A 27 -0.66 15.29 -3.01
CA PRO A 27 -1.12 15.98 -4.21
C PRO A 27 0.01 16.59 -5.05
N TRP A 28 1.16 16.78 -4.44
CA TRP A 28 2.35 17.36 -5.10
C TRP A 28 3.15 16.34 -5.91
N ALA A 29 2.91 15.06 -5.71
CA ALA A 29 3.73 14.01 -6.33
C ALA A 29 3.22 13.66 -7.71
N SER A 30 4.15 13.46 -8.66
CA SER A 30 3.86 12.97 -10.00
C SER A 30 4.20 11.50 -10.17
N GLU A 31 5.07 10.98 -9.32
CA GLU A 31 5.48 9.57 -9.31
C GLU A 31 5.35 9.00 -7.91
N ALA A 32 4.84 7.79 -7.80
CA ALA A 32 4.70 7.11 -6.53
C ALA A 32 4.87 5.61 -6.69
N ARG A 33 5.21 4.94 -5.59
CA ARG A 33 5.39 3.49 -5.58
C ARG A 33 5.14 2.96 -4.17
N PHE A 34 4.40 1.86 -4.10
CA PHE A 34 4.26 1.11 -2.86
C PHE A 34 5.32 0.01 -2.79
N PHE A 35 5.77 -0.25 -1.58
CA PHE A 35 6.59 -1.41 -1.23
C PHE A 35 5.92 -2.08 -0.03
N VAL A 36 5.65 -3.37 -0.14
CA VAL A 36 5.07 -4.13 0.96
C VAL A 36 6.00 -5.28 1.30
N GLN A 37 6.44 -5.30 2.56
CA GLN A 37 7.41 -6.27 3.05
C GLN A 37 6.75 -7.18 4.09
N ARG A 38 6.91 -8.48 3.90
CA ARG A 38 6.48 -9.49 4.88
C ARG A 38 7.61 -9.68 5.90
N LEU A 39 7.30 -9.50 7.17
CA LEU A 39 8.29 -9.60 8.24
C LEU A 39 8.33 -10.99 8.84
N GLU A 40 9.37 -11.30 9.61
CA GLU A 40 9.53 -12.57 10.30
C GLU A 40 8.36 -12.82 11.26
N GLY A 41 8.02 -14.08 11.45
CA GLY A 41 6.88 -14.47 12.28
C GLY A 41 5.55 -14.42 11.57
N SER A 42 5.56 -14.12 10.28
CA SER A 42 4.35 -14.08 9.45
C SER A 42 4.00 -15.47 8.92
N GLY A 43 2.72 -15.70 8.67
CA GLY A 43 2.28 -16.85 7.89
C GLY A 43 2.73 -16.72 6.44
N ASP A 44 2.61 -17.83 5.69
CA ASP A 44 3.07 -17.92 4.30
C ASP A 44 1.96 -17.71 3.27
N GLY A 45 0.73 -17.50 3.71
CA GLY A 45 -0.41 -17.36 2.82
C GLY A 45 -0.34 -16.11 1.95
N PRO A 46 -1.07 -16.11 0.84
CA PRO A 46 -1.09 -14.94 -0.03
C PRO A 46 -1.81 -13.76 0.63
N VAL A 47 -1.38 -12.55 0.26
CA VAL A 47 -2.02 -11.32 0.69
C VAL A 47 -2.46 -10.59 -0.58
N GLU A 48 -3.75 -10.30 -0.69
CA GLU A 48 -4.29 -9.53 -1.80
C GLU A 48 -4.21 -8.06 -1.44
N LEU A 49 -3.69 -7.24 -2.36
CA LEU A 49 -3.49 -5.81 -2.13
C LEU A 49 -4.14 -5.01 -3.25
N VAL A 50 -5.03 -4.11 -2.88
CA VAL A 50 -5.74 -3.23 -3.82
C VAL A 50 -5.33 -1.79 -3.52
N THR A 51 -4.87 -1.09 -4.55
CA THR A 51 -4.54 0.33 -4.43
C THR A 51 -5.82 1.16 -4.47
N GLN A 52 -6.01 1.99 -3.46
CA GLN A 52 -7.19 2.86 -3.37
C GLN A 52 -6.81 4.32 -3.39
N ILE A 53 -7.67 5.13 -3.96
CA ILE A 53 -7.50 6.58 -4.07
C ILE A 53 -8.70 7.28 -3.48
N SER A 54 -8.50 8.53 -3.07
CA SER A 54 -9.56 9.34 -2.49
C SER A 54 -9.33 10.83 -2.78
N PRO A 55 -10.40 11.61 -3.01
CA PRO A 55 -10.29 13.07 -3.15
C PRO A 55 -10.18 13.78 -1.79
N ASP A 56 -10.64 13.16 -0.71
CA ASP A 56 -10.78 13.82 0.58
C ASP A 56 -10.21 13.04 1.78
N GLY A 57 -9.70 11.84 1.55
CA GLY A 57 -9.19 10.98 2.63
C GLY A 57 -10.29 10.25 3.40
N LEU A 58 -11.55 10.42 3.02
CA LEU A 58 -12.69 9.83 3.72
C LEU A 58 -13.49 8.88 2.83
N THR A 59 -13.64 9.22 1.56
CA THR A 59 -14.40 8.42 0.59
C THR A 59 -13.42 7.79 -0.39
N TRP A 60 -13.42 6.47 -0.50
CA TRP A 60 -12.38 5.73 -1.22
C TRP A 60 -12.94 4.92 -2.38
N CYS A 61 -12.13 4.79 -3.43
CA CYS A 61 -12.41 3.89 -4.54
C CYS A 61 -11.11 3.20 -4.99
N ASP A 62 -11.27 2.08 -5.68
CA ASP A 62 -10.12 1.36 -6.23
C ASP A 62 -9.55 2.15 -7.41
N ALA A 63 -8.23 2.21 -7.51
CA ALA A 63 -7.56 2.86 -8.63
C ALA A 63 -7.80 2.03 -9.90
N GLU A 64 -8.39 2.64 -10.93
CA GLU A 64 -8.85 1.93 -12.13
C GLU A 64 -7.72 1.43 -13.02
N ASN A 65 -6.55 2.04 -12.92
CA ASN A 65 -5.41 1.70 -13.77
C ASN A 65 -4.40 0.75 -13.09
N ILE A 66 -4.75 0.20 -11.93
CA ILE A 66 -3.85 -0.66 -11.15
C ILE A 66 -4.54 -1.96 -10.81
N GLU A 67 -3.94 -3.07 -11.24
CA GLU A 67 -4.46 -4.40 -10.95
C GLU A 67 -4.25 -4.76 -9.47
N THR A 68 -5.07 -5.67 -8.98
CA THR A 68 -4.88 -6.25 -7.66
C THR A 68 -3.54 -6.98 -7.63
N ILE A 69 -2.74 -6.72 -6.61
CA ILE A 69 -1.44 -7.35 -6.42
C ILE A 69 -1.61 -8.53 -5.46
N THR A 70 -1.14 -9.68 -5.85
CA THR A 70 -1.08 -10.85 -4.97
C THR A 70 0.34 -11.02 -4.48
N MET A 71 0.54 -10.81 -3.19
CA MET A 71 1.86 -10.96 -2.57
C MET A 71 2.03 -12.39 -2.07
N THR A 72 3.03 -13.10 -2.60
CA THR A 72 3.35 -14.47 -2.19
C THR A 72 4.76 -14.59 -1.61
N GLY A 73 5.62 -13.61 -1.88
CA GLY A 73 7.00 -13.59 -1.40
C GLY A 73 7.22 -12.65 -0.22
N ALA A 74 8.46 -12.30 0.01
CA ALA A 74 8.87 -11.46 1.13
C ALA A 74 8.70 -9.98 0.85
N LEU A 75 8.73 -9.57 -0.42
CA LEU A 75 8.65 -8.17 -0.81
C LEU A 75 7.97 -8.05 -2.15
N VAL A 76 7.06 -7.09 -2.27
CA VAL A 76 6.41 -6.75 -3.54
C VAL A 76 6.37 -5.24 -3.68
N SER A 77 6.40 -4.77 -4.92
CA SER A 77 6.38 -3.34 -5.22
C SER A 77 5.69 -3.09 -6.56
N TRP A 78 5.01 -1.95 -6.68
CA TRP A 78 4.37 -1.54 -7.93
C TRP A 78 4.29 -0.02 -8.03
N PRO A 79 4.33 0.53 -9.26
CA PRO A 79 4.20 1.96 -9.45
C PRO A 79 2.74 2.40 -9.37
N VAL A 80 2.54 3.65 -8.97
CA VAL A 80 1.22 4.27 -8.89
C VAL A 80 1.27 5.60 -9.65
N SER A 81 0.31 5.83 -10.53
CA SER A 81 0.18 7.08 -11.29
C SER A 81 -1.29 7.49 -11.36
N ASP A 82 -1.54 8.73 -11.71
CA ASP A 82 -2.89 9.29 -11.86
C ASP A 82 -3.76 9.07 -10.63
N PHE A 83 -3.21 9.31 -9.45
CA PHE A 83 -3.86 8.95 -8.19
C PHE A 83 -4.63 10.10 -7.53
N GLY A 84 -4.51 11.30 -8.01
CA GLY A 84 -5.21 12.45 -7.41
C GLY A 84 -4.58 12.90 -6.10
N MET A 85 -5.30 12.79 -4.97
CA MET A 85 -4.90 13.41 -3.70
C MET A 85 -4.40 12.43 -2.65
N TRP A 86 -5.22 11.42 -2.33
CA TRP A 86 -4.94 10.50 -1.23
C TRP A 86 -4.80 9.07 -1.71
N LEU A 87 -3.94 8.31 -1.03
CA LEU A 87 -3.65 6.91 -1.34
C LEU A 87 -3.67 6.06 -0.07
N ARG A 88 -4.13 4.83 -0.22
CA ARG A 88 -3.99 3.78 0.79
C ARG A 88 -4.05 2.42 0.11
N LEU A 89 -3.76 1.36 0.85
CA LEU A 89 -3.97 0.00 0.40
C LEU A 89 -5.12 -0.63 1.18
N ARG A 90 -5.94 -1.41 0.48
CA ARG A 90 -6.86 -2.35 1.08
C ARG A 90 -6.22 -3.72 0.92
N GLY A 91 -6.07 -4.44 2.00
CA GLY A 91 -5.46 -5.77 1.98
C GLY A 91 -6.41 -6.83 2.49
N GLU A 92 -6.16 -8.06 2.10
CA GLU A 92 -6.87 -9.22 2.62
C GLU A 92 -5.91 -10.38 2.78
N VAL A 93 -5.87 -10.92 4.00
CA VAL A 93 -4.99 -12.01 4.37
C VAL A 93 -5.77 -13.32 4.33
N SER A 94 -5.22 -14.32 3.64
CA SER A 94 -5.77 -15.68 3.62
C SER A 94 -4.85 -16.58 4.44
N GLY A 95 -5.44 -17.32 5.39
CA GLY A 95 -4.67 -18.24 6.23
C GLY A 95 -4.13 -17.59 7.50
N SER A 96 -2.89 -17.92 7.84
CA SER A 96 -2.28 -17.44 9.09
C SER A 96 -2.00 -15.95 9.06
N PRO A 97 -2.03 -15.28 10.22
CA PRO A 97 -1.73 -13.85 10.28
C PRO A 97 -0.36 -13.49 9.72
N VAL A 98 -0.26 -12.30 9.14
CA VAL A 98 1.01 -11.77 8.60
C VAL A 98 1.38 -10.47 9.31
N ARG A 99 2.67 -10.20 9.39
CA ARG A 99 3.19 -8.91 9.83
C ARG A 99 3.78 -8.21 8.61
N LEU A 100 3.30 -7.00 8.37
CA LEU A 100 3.68 -6.24 7.17
C LEU A 100 4.26 -4.89 7.53
N ARG A 101 5.27 -4.49 6.76
CA ARG A 101 5.74 -3.12 6.70
C ARG A 101 5.39 -2.57 5.33
N VAL A 102 4.75 -1.41 5.32
CA VAL A 102 4.29 -0.79 4.07
C VAL A 102 4.96 0.57 3.92
N TYR A 103 5.69 0.73 2.81
CA TYR A 103 6.32 1.99 2.45
C TYR A 103 5.59 2.61 1.27
N PHE A 104 5.51 3.91 1.26
CA PHE A 104 5.03 4.68 0.14
C PHE A 104 6.10 5.71 -0.24
N ALA A 105 6.71 5.53 -1.40
CA ALA A 105 7.72 6.44 -1.92
C ALA A 105 7.11 7.32 -2.99
N CYS A 106 7.33 8.62 -2.93
CA CYS A 106 6.80 9.55 -3.91
C CYS A 106 7.80 10.64 -4.27
N LYS A 107 7.66 11.15 -5.49
CA LYS A 107 8.54 12.18 -6.05
C LYS A 107 7.70 13.16 -6.86
N GLU A 108 8.14 14.40 -6.90
CA GLU A 108 7.51 15.38 -7.77
C GLU A 108 8.02 15.31 -9.22
#